data_ef8aaa919e11b8cd00e72cd6e39bb16a
#
_entry.id   ef8aaa919e11b8cd00e72cd6e39bb16a
#
_cell.length_a   1.000
_cell.length_b   1.000
_cell.length_c   1.000
_cell.angle_alpha   90.00
_cell.angle_beta   90.00
_cell.angle_gamma   90.00
#
_symmetry.space_group_name_H-M   'P 1'
#
loop_
_entity.id
_entity.type
_entity.pdbx_description
1 polymer ?
#
loop_
_entity_poly.entity_id
_entity_poly.type
_entity_poly.pdbx_seq_one_letter_code
_entity_poly.pdbx_strand_id
1 'polypeptide(L)'
;MTDIRTFQYFADNQFHDPIDDQWIDSENPATGQVWARIPDCREGDINRAVTAARTAFDEGGWGRMHPAERGRIMRRIGDVISTHADRLGSIETRDNGKLPGQINPALQPGAWLVDSWHYYAGMCDKFEGSVIPAEAPDIHNYMTWEPFGVVAQILPWNSPLGTLIWKLAPCLAAGNTVVMKPSEQSSASTLELMDVLLEACLLYTSPSPRD
;
A
#
# COMPACT_ATOMS: atom_id res chain seq x y z
N MET A 1 -2.71 -15.81 29.61
CA MET A 1 -3.36 -15.92 28.30
C MET A 1 -2.76 -14.82 27.46
N THR A 2 -2.05 -15.14 26.40
CA THR A 2 -1.58 -14.15 25.45
C THR A 2 -2.82 -13.56 24.76
N ASP A 3 -2.95 -12.26 24.83
CA ASP A 3 -4.07 -11.54 24.18
C ASP A 3 -3.95 -11.72 22.67
N ILE A 4 -4.92 -12.37 22.03
CA ILE A 4 -4.94 -12.63 20.59
C ILE A 4 -5.40 -11.34 19.91
N ARG A 5 -4.52 -10.74 19.11
CA ARG A 5 -4.83 -9.52 18.38
C ARG A 5 -5.69 -9.83 17.16
N THR A 6 -6.78 -9.09 16.98
CA THR A 6 -7.63 -9.19 15.79
C THR A 6 -7.33 -8.03 14.83
N PHE A 7 -7.07 -8.37 13.57
CA PHE A 7 -6.87 -7.41 12.50
C PHE A 7 -8.14 -7.31 11.64
N GLN A 8 -8.39 -6.13 11.10
CA GLN A 8 -9.51 -5.85 10.21
C GLN A 8 -8.99 -5.59 8.79
N TYR A 9 -9.81 -5.82 7.75
CA TYR A 9 -9.45 -5.35 6.42
C TYR A 9 -9.79 -3.87 6.25
N PHE A 10 -9.09 -3.21 5.33
CA PHE A 10 -9.25 -1.79 5.05
C PHE A 10 -9.93 -1.57 3.70
N ALA A 11 -11.02 -0.83 3.68
CA ALA A 11 -11.70 -0.37 2.48
C ALA A 11 -12.46 0.94 2.79
N ASP A 12 -12.63 1.80 1.78
CA ASP A 12 -13.39 3.04 1.89
C ASP A 12 -12.96 3.93 3.10
N ASN A 13 -11.64 4.04 3.30
CA ASN A 13 -11.00 4.78 4.40
C ASN A 13 -11.42 4.30 5.81
N GLN A 14 -11.88 3.07 5.95
CA GLN A 14 -12.30 2.48 7.23
C GLN A 14 -11.81 1.05 7.37
N PHE A 15 -11.68 0.62 8.63
CA PHE A 15 -11.43 -0.77 8.98
C PHE A 15 -12.76 -1.50 9.14
N HIS A 16 -12.84 -2.72 8.61
CA HIS A 16 -14.03 -3.54 8.61
C HIS A 16 -13.74 -4.96 9.09
N ASP A 17 -14.68 -5.51 9.83
CA ASP A 17 -14.74 -6.94 10.06
C ASP A 17 -15.23 -7.66 8.79
N PRO A 18 -14.85 -8.92 8.56
CA PRO A 18 -15.38 -9.70 7.45
C PRO A 18 -16.90 -9.84 7.55
N ILE A 19 -17.60 -9.68 6.42
CA ILE A 19 -19.09 -9.67 6.36
C ILE A 19 -19.68 -10.95 6.95
N ASP A 20 -19.05 -12.09 6.70
CA ASP A 20 -19.52 -13.40 7.15
C ASP A 20 -18.98 -13.77 8.56
N ASP A 21 -18.32 -12.84 9.26
CA ASP A 21 -17.69 -13.06 10.57
C ASP A 21 -16.75 -14.29 10.59
N GLN A 22 -16.04 -14.51 9.46
CA GLN A 22 -15.07 -15.59 9.32
C GLN A 22 -13.65 -15.07 9.50
N TRP A 23 -12.86 -15.82 10.27
CA TRP A 23 -11.53 -15.43 10.66
C TRP A 23 -10.53 -16.57 10.44
N ILE A 24 -9.30 -16.24 10.10
CA ILE A 24 -8.19 -17.16 10.00
C ILE A 24 -7.26 -16.89 11.18
N ASP A 25 -6.89 -17.92 11.92
CA ASP A 25 -5.89 -17.84 12.96
C ASP A 25 -4.50 -17.74 12.31
N SER A 26 -3.73 -16.71 12.71
CA SER A 26 -2.33 -16.55 12.33
C SER A 26 -1.43 -17.13 13.40
N GLU A 27 -0.57 -18.05 13.03
CA GLU A 27 0.38 -18.72 13.92
C GLU A 27 1.74 -18.04 13.85
N ASN A 28 2.36 -17.84 14.99
CA ASN A 28 3.76 -17.43 15.06
C ASN A 28 4.66 -18.65 14.74
N PRO A 29 5.39 -18.65 13.61
CA PRO A 29 6.18 -19.80 13.19
C PRO A 29 7.32 -20.15 14.12
N ALA A 30 7.76 -19.21 14.99
CA ALA A 30 8.79 -19.49 15.98
C ALA A 30 8.27 -20.28 17.20
N THR A 31 6.97 -20.21 17.47
CA THR A 31 6.37 -20.83 18.68
C THR A 31 5.29 -21.86 18.34
N GLY A 32 4.74 -21.84 17.13
CA GLY A 32 3.59 -22.65 16.72
C GLY A 32 2.30 -22.26 17.45
N GLN A 33 2.22 -21.07 18.02
CA GLN A 33 1.05 -20.60 18.75
C GLN A 33 0.30 -19.52 17.99
N VAL A 34 -1.03 -19.57 18.03
CA VAL A 34 -1.88 -18.50 17.52
C VAL A 34 -1.60 -17.22 18.30
N TRP A 35 -1.30 -16.15 17.59
CA TRP A 35 -1.01 -14.84 18.15
C TRP A 35 -1.94 -13.74 17.64
N ALA A 36 -2.56 -13.96 16.47
CA ALA A 36 -3.47 -13.02 15.85
C ALA A 36 -4.60 -13.73 15.10
N ARG A 37 -5.64 -12.95 14.76
CA ARG A 37 -6.69 -13.32 13.82
C ARG A 37 -6.73 -12.31 12.69
N ILE A 38 -6.84 -12.81 11.47
CA ILE A 38 -6.98 -12.04 10.24
C ILE A 38 -8.33 -12.32 9.60
N PRO A 39 -8.92 -11.35 8.86
CA PRO A 39 -10.23 -11.55 8.24
C PRO A 39 -10.16 -12.54 7.08
N ASP A 40 -11.05 -13.53 7.05
CA ASP A 40 -11.27 -14.42 5.90
C ASP A 40 -12.25 -13.75 4.93
N CYS A 41 -11.74 -12.78 4.18
CA CYS A 41 -12.54 -11.99 3.24
C CYS A 41 -13.12 -12.85 2.12
N ARG A 42 -14.42 -12.73 1.89
CA ARG A 42 -15.18 -13.43 0.86
C ARG A 42 -15.63 -12.47 -0.25
N GLU A 43 -16.47 -12.95 -1.15
CA GLU A 43 -16.93 -12.21 -2.32
C GLU A 43 -17.49 -10.82 -1.96
N GLY A 44 -18.30 -10.72 -0.91
CA GLY A 44 -18.87 -9.45 -0.46
C GLY A 44 -17.82 -8.42 -0.03
N ASP A 45 -16.79 -8.87 0.69
CA ASP A 45 -15.68 -8.02 1.14
C ASP A 45 -14.83 -7.57 -0.04
N ILE A 46 -14.54 -8.49 -0.97
CA ILE A 46 -13.78 -8.17 -2.19
C ILE A 46 -14.53 -7.17 -3.06
N ASN A 47 -15.84 -7.36 -3.23
CA ASN A 47 -16.68 -6.43 -4.00
C ASN A 47 -16.69 -5.03 -3.36
N ARG A 48 -16.74 -4.93 -2.02
CA ARG A 48 -16.60 -3.66 -1.30
C ARG A 48 -15.25 -3.00 -1.58
N ALA A 49 -14.16 -3.75 -1.45
CA ALA A 49 -12.81 -3.24 -1.69
C ALA A 49 -12.62 -2.76 -3.15
N VAL A 50 -13.11 -3.52 -4.12
CA VAL A 50 -13.05 -3.15 -5.55
C VAL A 50 -13.89 -1.90 -5.82
N THR A 51 -15.11 -1.82 -5.26
CA THR A 51 -15.97 -0.65 -5.41
C THR A 51 -15.32 0.59 -4.80
N ALA A 52 -14.78 0.49 -3.59
CA ALA A 52 -14.07 1.60 -2.94
C ALA A 52 -12.86 2.07 -3.76
N ALA A 53 -12.05 1.12 -4.26
CA ALA A 53 -10.89 1.45 -5.09
C ALA A 53 -11.30 2.10 -6.43
N ARG A 54 -12.42 1.66 -7.05
CA ARG A 54 -12.96 2.25 -8.27
C ARG A 54 -13.48 3.67 -8.02
N THR A 55 -14.25 3.88 -6.96
CA THR A 55 -14.73 5.21 -6.56
C THR A 55 -13.55 6.16 -6.25
N ALA A 56 -12.54 5.67 -5.53
CA ALA A 56 -11.33 6.45 -5.25
C ALA A 56 -10.58 6.84 -6.52
N PHE A 57 -10.55 5.99 -7.56
CA PHE A 57 -9.94 6.29 -8.84
C PHE A 57 -10.76 7.31 -9.63
N ASP A 58 -12.06 7.09 -9.77
CA ASP A 58 -12.93 7.89 -10.64
C ASP A 58 -13.24 9.26 -10.03
N GLU A 59 -13.43 9.34 -8.72
CA GLU A 59 -13.92 10.51 -7.98
C GLU A 59 -12.89 11.10 -7.00
N GLY A 60 -12.01 10.26 -6.43
CA GLY A 60 -11.10 10.64 -5.35
C GLY A 60 -9.91 11.52 -5.76
N GLY A 61 -9.72 11.75 -7.05
CA GLY A 61 -8.72 12.69 -7.56
C GLY A 61 -7.27 12.19 -7.60
N TRP A 62 -6.93 11.03 -7.01
CA TRP A 62 -5.55 10.52 -6.95
C TRP A 62 -4.90 10.43 -8.34
N GLY A 63 -5.56 9.80 -9.30
CA GLY A 63 -5.08 9.65 -10.69
C GLY A 63 -4.95 10.98 -11.44
N ARG A 64 -5.74 11.99 -11.04
CA ARG A 64 -5.76 13.33 -11.66
C ARG A 64 -4.90 14.35 -10.89
N MET A 65 -4.41 13.98 -9.72
CA MET A 65 -3.55 14.83 -8.90
C MET A 65 -2.29 15.22 -9.67
N HIS A 66 -1.86 16.47 -9.50
CA HIS A 66 -0.60 16.91 -10.12
C HIS A 66 0.56 15.98 -9.70
N PRO A 67 1.34 15.45 -10.65
CA PRO A 67 2.36 14.42 -10.35
C PRO A 67 3.34 14.81 -9.23
N ALA A 68 3.77 16.06 -9.18
CA ALA A 68 4.67 16.54 -8.11
C ALA A 68 3.99 16.53 -6.73
N GLU A 69 2.68 16.75 -6.65
CA GLU A 69 1.92 16.69 -5.40
C GLU A 69 1.77 15.24 -4.94
N ARG A 70 1.42 14.33 -5.85
CA ARG A 70 1.42 12.89 -5.59
C ARG A 70 2.78 12.41 -5.07
N GLY A 71 3.88 12.89 -5.67
CA GLY A 71 5.23 12.60 -5.22
C GLY A 71 5.53 13.08 -3.80
N ARG A 72 4.98 14.25 -3.37
CA ARG A 72 5.12 14.72 -1.98
C ARG A 72 4.43 13.79 -0.98
N ILE A 73 3.22 13.33 -1.30
CA ILE A 73 2.50 12.37 -0.45
C ILE A 73 3.27 11.06 -0.36
N MET A 74 3.75 10.52 -1.47
CA MET A 74 4.51 9.28 -1.50
C MET A 74 5.82 9.37 -0.69
N ARG A 75 6.52 10.50 -0.77
CA ARG A 75 7.73 10.74 0.05
C ARG A 75 7.38 10.67 1.53
N ARG A 76 6.30 11.34 1.92
CA ARG A 76 5.81 11.33 3.29
C ARG A 76 5.42 9.93 3.77
N ILE A 77 4.83 9.10 2.91
CA ILE A 77 4.55 7.70 3.25
C ILE A 77 5.84 6.99 3.65
N GLY A 78 6.91 7.14 2.88
CA GLY A 78 8.22 6.59 3.22
C GLY A 78 8.74 7.08 4.58
N ASP A 79 8.62 8.38 4.85
CA ASP A 79 9.05 8.98 6.11
C ASP A 79 8.25 8.42 7.30
N VAL A 80 6.93 8.35 7.19
CA VAL A 80 6.06 7.81 8.25
C VAL A 80 6.31 6.31 8.47
N ILE A 81 6.51 5.51 7.41
CA ILE A 81 6.88 4.09 7.55
C ILE A 81 8.14 3.96 8.42
N SER A 82 9.14 4.81 8.22
CA SER A 82 10.38 4.75 8.99
C SER A 82 10.17 5.05 10.48
N THR A 83 9.22 5.92 10.83
CA THR A 83 8.90 6.21 12.24
C THR A 83 8.23 5.03 12.95
N HIS A 84 7.63 4.11 12.18
CA HIS A 84 6.97 2.90 12.70
C HIS A 84 7.77 1.61 12.44
N ALA A 85 9.06 1.71 12.11
CA ALA A 85 9.90 0.58 11.73
C ALA A 85 9.88 -0.57 12.75
N ASP A 86 10.03 -0.26 14.05
CA ASP A 86 10.04 -1.27 15.12
C ASP A 86 8.68 -1.95 15.29
N ARG A 87 7.59 -1.20 15.17
CA ARG A 87 6.21 -1.73 15.22
C ARG A 87 5.97 -2.68 14.06
N LEU A 88 6.21 -2.24 12.83
CA LEU A 88 6.02 -3.04 11.61
C LEU A 88 6.93 -4.27 11.58
N GLY A 89 8.20 -4.10 11.92
CA GLY A 89 9.16 -5.18 11.96
C GLY A 89 8.84 -6.24 13.02
N SER A 90 8.36 -5.82 14.19
CA SER A 90 7.91 -6.73 15.25
C SER A 90 6.72 -7.59 14.81
N ILE A 91 5.77 -7.00 14.09
CA ILE A 91 4.61 -7.72 13.56
C ILE A 91 5.04 -8.68 12.46
N GLU A 92 5.87 -8.25 11.50
CA GLU A 92 6.37 -9.14 10.44
C GLU A 92 7.18 -10.31 11.02
N THR A 93 7.98 -10.08 12.06
CA THR A 93 8.71 -11.15 12.75
C THR A 93 7.75 -12.20 13.33
N ARG A 94 6.67 -11.77 13.93
CA ARG A 94 5.67 -12.68 14.52
C ARG A 94 4.87 -13.44 13.46
N ASP A 95 4.59 -12.78 12.35
CA ASP A 95 3.67 -13.27 11.31
C ASP A 95 4.35 -14.22 10.32
N ASN A 96 5.62 -13.96 9.95
CA ASN A 96 6.32 -14.77 8.96
C ASN A 96 7.64 -15.39 9.44
N GLY A 97 8.04 -15.13 10.69
CA GLY A 97 9.25 -15.69 11.28
C GLY A 97 10.56 -15.02 10.84
N LYS A 98 10.53 -13.91 10.10
CA LYS A 98 11.71 -13.17 9.73
C LYS A 98 12.39 -12.59 10.98
N LEU A 99 13.72 -12.67 11.06
CA LEU A 99 14.43 -12.16 12.20
C LEU A 99 14.37 -10.62 12.30
N PRO A 100 14.24 -10.05 13.51
CA PRO A 100 14.22 -8.59 13.70
C PRO A 100 15.43 -7.89 13.05
N GLY A 101 16.60 -8.48 13.10
CA GLY A 101 17.82 -7.98 12.46
C GLY A 101 17.79 -7.96 10.92
N GLN A 102 16.79 -8.58 10.31
CA GLN A 102 16.60 -8.57 8.85
C GLN A 102 15.56 -7.53 8.42
N ILE A 103 14.49 -7.35 9.19
CA ILE A 103 13.38 -6.49 8.77
C ILE A 103 13.50 -5.06 9.33
N ASN A 104 13.83 -4.89 10.60
CA ASN A 104 13.90 -3.56 11.20
C ASN A 104 14.90 -2.64 10.48
N PRO A 105 16.14 -3.09 10.16
CA PRO A 105 17.07 -2.25 9.41
C PRO A 105 16.56 -1.84 8.01
N ALA A 106 15.77 -2.70 7.36
CA ALA A 106 15.23 -2.43 6.02
C ALA A 106 14.16 -1.31 6.02
N LEU A 107 13.56 -1.03 7.18
CA LEU A 107 12.53 0.00 7.38
C LEU A 107 13.10 1.32 7.93
N GLN A 108 14.41 1.41 8.19
CA GLN A 108 15.04 2.64 8.68
C GLN A 108 15.22 3.69 7.56
N PRO A 109 15.37 4.98 7.91
CA PRO A 109 15.69 6.01 6.94
C PRO A 109 16.97 5.67 6.15
N GLY A 110 16.94 5.83 4.83
CA GLY A 110 18.06 5.47 3.94
C GLY A 110 18.20 3.96 3.68
N ALA A 111 17.25 3.15 4.15
CA ALA A 111 17.21 1.73 3.84
C ALA A 111 16.27 1.44 2.67
N TRP A 112 16.49 0.30 2.01
CA TRP A 112 15.92 0.00 0.71
C TRP A 112 14.37 0.02 0.64
N LEU A 113 13.64 -0.28 1.73
CA LEU A 113 12.18 -0.21 1.74
C LEU A 113 11.69 1.24 1.75
N VAL A 114 12.30 2.10 2.55
CA VAL A 114 11.98 3.53 2.60
C VAL A 114 12.46 4.24 1.33
N ASP A 115 13.68 3.93 0.89
CA ASP A 115 14.25 4.50 -0.34
C ASP A 115 13.44 4.14 -1.59
N SER A 116 12.78 2.97 -1.61
CA SER A 116 11.87 2.61 -2.70
C SER A 116 10.69 3.60 -2.79
N TRP A 117 10.11 4.01 -1.67
CA TRP A 117 9.07 5.04 -1.66
C TRP A 117 9.60 6.39 -2.17
N HIS A 118 10.78 6.80 -1.71
CA HIS A 118 11.41 8.06 -2.15
C HIS A 118 11.79 8.02 -3.63
N TYR A 119 12.28 6.88 -4.13
CA TYR A 119 12.58 6.68 -5.54
C TYR A 119 11.33 6.87 -6.40
N TYR A 120 10.24 6.14 -6.11
CA TYR A 120 9.01 6.25 -6.88
C TYR A 120 8.30 7.58 -6.68
N ALA A 121 8.43 8.21 -5.52
CA ALA A 121 8.00 9.60 -5.31
C ALA A 121 8.70 10.57 -6.28
N GLY A 122 10.00 10.39 -6.49
CA GLY A 122 10.77 11.15 -7.46
C GLY A 122 10.42 10.85 -8.92
N MET A 123 9.82 9.69 -9.20
CA MET A 123 9.43 9.28 -10.55
C MET A 123 8.04 9.77 -10.99
N CYS A 124 7.20 10.25 -10.07
CA CYS A 124 5.82 10.64 -10.37
C CYS A 124 5.69 11.63 -11.53
N ASP A 125 6.62 12.55 -11.67
CA ASP A 125 6.65 13.61 -12.70
C ASP A 125 7.71 13.39 -13.77
N LYS A 126 8.22 12.14 -13.91
CA LYS A 126 9.28 11.81 -14.88
C LYS A 126 8.79 10.90 -16.03
N PHE A 127 7.52 10.51 -16.02
CA PHE A 127 6.96 9.75 -17.13
C PHE A 127 6.58 10.69 -18.26
N GLU A 128 7.43 10.74 -19.27
CA GLU A 128 7.24 11.58 -20.46
C GLU A 128 6.58 10.77 -21.57
N GLY A 129 5.77 11.47 -22.40
CA GLY A 129 5.27 10.93 -23.65
C GLY A 129 6.26 11.12 -24.80
N SER A 130 5.84 10.75 -26.00
CA SER A 130 6.62 10.92 -27.22
C SER A 130 5.80 11.64 -28.28
N VAL A 131 6.45 12.52 -29.06
CA VAL A 131 5.90 13.03 -30.29
C VAL A 131 6.42 12.18 -31.45
N ILE A 132 5.50 11.62 -32.22
CA ILE A 132 5.81 10.67 -33.28
C ILE A 132 5.67 11.41 -34.61
N PRO A 133 6.69 11.41 -35.51
CA PRO A 133 6.59 12.02 -36.81
C PRO A 133 5.40 11.44 -37.61
N ALA A 134 4.61 12.32 -38.23
CA ALA A 134 3.51 11.95 -39.10
C ALA A 134 3.84 12.30 -40.56
N GLU A 135 3.22 11.59 -41.49
CA GLU A 135 3.45 11.82 -42.95
C GLU A 135 2.91 13.16 -43.45
N ALA A 136 1.87 13.69 -42.78
CA ALA A 136 1.25 14.97 -43.17
C ALA A 136 1.56 16.06 -42.12
N PRO A 137 1.85 17.30 -42.57
CA PRO A 137 2.28 18.39 -41.71
C PRO A 137 1.18 18.92 -40.76
N ASP A 138 -0.08 18.61 -41.06
CA ASP A 138 -1.27 18.99 -40.29
C ASP A 138 -1.69 17.92 -39.26
N ILE A 139 -0.97 16.79 -39.18
CA ILE A 139 -1.20 15.72 -38.21
C ILE A 139 -0.25 15.87 -37.02
N HIS A 140 -0.79 15.98 -35.83
CA HIS A 140 -0.04 15.90 -34.58
C HIS A 140 -0.25 14.53 -33.93
N ASN A 141 0.82 13.71 -33.90
CA ASN A 141 0.79 12.36 -33.36
C ASN A 141 1.67 12.30 -32.12
N TYR A 142 1.05 11.95 -31.00
CA TYR A 142 1.75 11.84 -29.71
C TYR A 142 1.24 10.69 -28.87
N MET A 143 2.07 10.22 -27.94
CA MET A 143 1.76 9.18 -26.97
C MET A 143 1.82 9.77 -25.56
N THR A 144 0.84 9.40 -24.73
CA THR A 144 0.82 9.70 -23.31
C THR A 144 0.67 8.42 -22.49
N TRP A 145 1.18 8.45 -21.26
CA TRP A 145 0.98 7.37 -20.30
C TRP A 145 -0.22 7.72 -19.42
N GLU A 146 -1.09 6.74 -19.22
CA GLU A 146 -2.27 6.87 -18.37
C GLU A 146 -2.31 5.73 -17.35
N PRO A 147 -2.86 5.95 -16.12
CA PRO A 147 -3.03 4.87 -15.16
C PRO A 147 -4.03 3.82 -15.65
N PHE A 148 -3.82 2.56 -15.29
CA PHE A 148 -4.76 1.48 -15.58
C PHE A 148 -6.09 1.61 -14.82
N GLY A 149 -6.08 2.27 -13.68
CA GLY A 149 -7.23 2.39 -12.79
C GLY A 149 -7.07 1.56 -11.52
N VAL A 150 -7.93 0.57 -11.31
CA VAL A 150 -7.84 -0.33 -10.17
C VAL A 150 -6.93 -1.50 -10.50
N VAL A 151 -5.89 -1.70 -9.68
CA VAL A 151 -4.90 -2.77 -9.85
C VAL A 151 -5.01 -3.78 -8.72
N ALA A 152 -5.22 -5.05 -9.06
CA ALA A 152 -5.16 -6.14 -8.09
C ALA A 152 -3.70 -6.55 -7.83
N GLN A 153 -3.31 -6.65 -6.56
CA GLN A 153 -1.99 -7.09 -6.14
C GLN A 153 -2.07 -8.29 -5.20
N ILE A 154 -1.46 -9.39 -5.60
CA ILE A 154 -1.37 -10.62 -4.80
C ILE A 154 0.05 -10.70 -4.22
N LEU A 155 0.15 -10.82 -2.89
CA LEU A 155 1.42 -10.83 -2.16
C LEU A 155 1.75 -12.24 -1.66
N PRO A 156 3.01 -12.67 -1.75
CA PRO A 156 3.48 -13.92 -1.16
C PRO A 156 3.74 -13.77 0.34
N TRP A 157 3.91 -14.90 1.02
CA TRP A 157 4.15 -14.96 2.46
C TRP A 157 5.60 -14.66 2.88
N ASN A 158 6.57 -14.84 2.01
CA ASN A 158 7.99 -14.84 2.36
C ASN A 158 8.59 -13.45 2.66
N SER A 159 7.99 -12.38 2.18
CA SER A 159 8.42 -11.01 2.45
C SER A 159 7.23 -10.04 2.32
N PRO A 160 6.28 -10.06 3.24
CA PRO A 160 5.03 -9.29 3.13
C PRO A 160 5.28 -7.80 2.89
N LEU A 161 5.95 -7.10 3.82
CA LEU A 161 6.22 -5.67 3.69
C LEU A 161 7.11 -5.33 2.50
N GLY A 162 8.14 -6.15 2.24
CA GLY A 162 9.04 -5.92 1.11
C GLY A 162 8.32 -6.01 -0.23
N THR A 163 7.56 -7.09 -0.45
CA THR A 163 6.82 -7.30 -1.69
C THR A 163 5.67 -6.29 -1.85
N LEU A 164 5.02 -5.93 -0.74
CA LEU A 164 4.00 -4.89 -0.70
C LEU A 164 4.57 -3.58 -1.24
N ILE A 165 5.67 -3.09 -0.66
CA ILE A 165 6.27 -1.80 -1.03
C ILE A 165 6.71 -1.81 -2.50
N TRP A 166 7.34 -2.90 -2.95
CA TRP A 166 7.75 -3.04 -4.36
C TRP A 166 6.61 -2.98 -5.37
N LYS A 167 5.42 -3.43 -4.98
CA LYS A 167 4.24 -3.39 -5.85
C LYS A 167 3.43 -2.11 -5.67
N LEU A 168 3.25 -1.68 -4.42
CA LEU A 168 2.38 -0.56 -4.09
C LEU A 168 2.98 0.78 -4.54
N ALA A 169 4.25 1.03 -4.24
CA ALA A 169 4.89 2.31 -4.53
C ALA A 169 4.87 2.67 -6.02
N PRO A 170 5.32 1.82 -6.97
CA PRO A 170 5.22 2.14 -8.40
C PRO A 170 3.78 2.25 -8.89
N CYS A 171 2.87 1.45 -8.36
CA CYS A 171 1.47 1.47 -8.73
C CYS A 171 0.79 2.81 -8.37
N LEU A 172 1.02 3.28 -7.15
CA LEU A 172 0.53 4.58 -6.69
C LEU A 172 1.22 5.74 -7.42
N ALA A 173 2.51 5.65 -7.69
CA ALA A 173 3.25 6.67 -8.44
C ALA A 173 2.65 6.89 -9.83
N ALA A 174 2.22 5.82 -10.49
CA ALA A 174 1.56 5.88 -11.79
C ALA A 174 0.11 6.40 -11.73
N GLY A 175 -0.44 6.69 -10.54
CA GLY A 175 -1.80 7.23 -10.36
C GLY A 175 -2.90 6.17 -10.25
N ASN A 176 -2.56 4.90 -10.09
CA ASN A 176 -3.55 3.84 -9.89
C ASN A 176 -4.06 3.78 -8.45
N THR A 177 -5.21 3.12 -8.26
CA THR A 177 -5.68 2.62 -6.97
C THR A 177 -5.46 1.12 -6.88
N VAL A 178 -5.50 0.55 -5.68
CA VAL A 178 -5.06 -0.83 -5.45
C VAL A 178 -6.07 -1.60 -4.61
N VAL A 179 -6.33 -2.83 -5.01
CA VAL A 179 -6.91 -3.88 -4.16
C VAL A 179 -5.83 -4.91 -3.89
N MET A 180 -5.46 -5.08 -2.63
CA MET A 180 -4.35 -5.92 -2.22
C MET A 180 -4.83 -7.16 -1.48
N LYS A 181 -4.36 -8.34 -1.92
CA LYS A 181 -4.58 -9.61 -1.24
C LYS A 181 -3.25 -10.14 -0.71
N PRO A 182 -2.97 -9.99 0.59
CA PRO A 182 -1.81 -10.66 1.19
C PRO A 182 -2.00 -12.18 1.26
N SER A 183 -0.92 -12.91 1.52
CA SER A 183 -1.01 -14.33 1.81
C SER A 183 -1.74 -14.55 3.14
N GLU A 184 -2.60 -15.55 3.19
CA GLU A 184 -3.29 -16.00 4.41
C GLU A 184 -2.32 -16.43 5.53
N GLN A 185 -1.09 -16.80 5.17
CA GLN A 185 -0.05 -17.22 6.11
C GLN A 185 0.71 -16.04 6.73
N SER A 186 0.59 -14.82 6.20
CA SER A 186 1.33 -13.66 6.69
C SER A 186 0.65 -12.35 6.25
N SER A 187 -0.55 -12.10 6.73
CA SER A 187 -1.33 -10.90 6.40
C SER A 187 -1.16 -9.76 7.40
N ALA A 188 -0.76 -10.06 8.64
CA ALA A 188 -0.86 -9.10 9.73
C ALA A 188 0.01 -7.85 9.52
N SER A 189 1.23 -7.99 9.00
CA SER A 189 2.09 -6.84 8.72
C SER A 189 1.54 -5.95 7.59
N THR A 190 0.89 -6.54 6.60
CA THR A 190 0.20 -5.80 5.52
C THR A 190 -0.99 -5.01 6.07
N LEU A 191 -1.80 -5.62 6.93
CA LEU A 191 -2.97 -4.97 7.56
C LEU A 191 -2.52 -3.85 8.51
N GLU A 192 -1.45 -4.07 9.28
CA GLU A 192 -0.86 -3.06 10.15
C GLU A 192 -0.36 -1.83 9.38
N LEU A 193 0.20 -2.04 8.21
CA LEU A 193 0.70 -0.93 7.39
C LEU A 193 -0.43 0.02 6.97
N MET A 194 -1.70 -0.43 6.92
CA MET A 194 -2.83 0.45 6.57
C MET A 194 -3.01 1.58 7.59
N ASP A 195 -2.81 1.33 8.89
CA ASP A 195 -2.78 2.39 9.92
C ASP A 195 -1.72 3.46 9.62
N VAL A 196 -0.52 3.00 9.24
CA VAL A 196 0.62 3.86 8.93
C VAL A 196 0.35 4.70 7.67
N LEU A 197 -0.26 4.09 6.65
CA LEU A 197 -0.65 4.80 5.43
C LEU A 197 -1.74 5.84 5.70
N LEU A 198 -2.71 5.54 6.56
CA LEU A 198 -3.74 6.50 6.97
C LEU A 198 -3.12 7.70 7.67
N GLU A 199 -2.19 7.50 8.60
CA GLU A 199 -1.47 8.59 9.27
C GLU A 199 -0.76 9.49 8.25
N ALA A 200 -0.05 8.90 7.29
CA ALA A 200 0.64 9.64 6.24
C ALA A 200 -0.31 10.47 5.37
N CYS A 201 -1.51 9.95 5.07
CA CYS A 201 -2.50 10.61 4.21
C CYS A 201 -3.35 11.62 4.98
N LEU A 202 -3.78 11.32 6.21
CA LEU A 202 -4.59 12.21 7.04
C LEU A 202 -3.88 13.53 7.36
N LEU A 203 -2.59 13.48 7.59
CA LEU A 203 -1.79 14.69 7.80
C LEU A 203 -1.72 15.59 6.55
N TYR A 204 -2.00 15.06 5.35
CA TYR A 204 -2.03 15.82 4.10
C TYR A 204 -3.40 16.47 3.87
N THR A 205 -4.49 15.86 4.33
CA THR A 205 -5.86 16.37 4.18
C THR A 205 -6.27 17.36 5.27
N SER A 206 -5.44 17.58 6.28
CA SER A 206 -5.65 18.67 7.25
C SER A 206 -5.51 20.01 6.53
N PRO A 207 -6.53 20.87 6.55
CA PRO A 207 -6.42 22.21 5.97
C PRO A 207 -5.24 22.94 6.63
N SER A 208 -4.40 23.53 5.80
CA SER A 208 -3.33 24.41 6.30
C SER A 208 -3.97 25.54 7.11
N PRO A 209 -3.41 25.94 8.26
CA PRO A 209 -3.90 27.11 9.01
C PRO A 209 -3.79 28.43 8.26
N ARG A 210 -3.52 28.41 6.96
CA ARG A 210 -3.28 29.59 6.10
C ARG A 210 -4.31 29.75 4.97
N ASP A 211 -5.38 28.96 4.95
CA ASP A 211 -6.50 29.14 4.00
C ASP A 211 -7.67 29.83 4.68
#